data_ae33102077f24c010eeaca364e0f910a
#
_entry.id   ae33102077f24c010eeaca364e0f910a
#
_cell.length_a   1.000
_cell.length_b   1.000
_cell.length_c   1.000
_cell.angle_alpha   90.00
_cell.angle_beta   90.00
_cell.angle_gamma   90.00
#
_symmetry.space_group_name_H-M   'P 1'
#
loop_
_entity.id
_entity.type
_entity.pdbx_description
1 polymer ?
#
loop_
_entity_poly.entity_id
_entity_poly.type
_entity_poly.pdbx_seq_one_letter_code
_entity_poly.pdbx_strand_id
1 'polypeptide(L)'
;STVAKSNTVAVCLRLLAALLILIFIHIVATYIAIKQSLLRALIFLVPLIFLLRLISYYYPIPLNFRQFELFDPSVYGSNMILRSLGDLLINAILFSWVVLFIYSQLKEKESRIKIAKKEYKWVILVFVCVTLLAATFMAAQIIRSMVADSQISFDVINFFTLNMYSVTGFIVLCCIAIGYFLLSQILLFIIQPLFPRNFTGLYLIVAIAGLIFLSFQLNVADAGFEILILGWLIM
;
A
#
# COMPACT_ATOMS: atom_id res chain seq x y z
N SER A 1 5.45 -27.57 30.08
CA SER A 1 6.12 -26.63 29.16
C SER A 1 5.98 -25.22 29.71
N THR A 2 7.04 -24.69 30.30
CA THR A 2 7.12 -23.33 30.80
C THR A 2 7.20 -22.40 29.57
N VAL A 3 6.05 -21.90 29.11
CA VAL A 3 6.00 -20.77 28.19
C VAL A 3 6.62 -19.61 28.95
N ALA A 4 7.82 -19.20 28.54
CA ALA A 4 8.49 -18.03 29.10
C ALA A 4 7.55 -16.82 28.93
N LYS A 5 7.04 -16.31 30.03
CA LYS A 5 6.23 -15.09 30.08
C LYS A 5 7.10 -13.99 29.45
N SER A 6 6.76 -13.56 28.21
CA SER A 6 7.54 -12.52 27.56
C SER A 6 7.43 -11.28 28.45
N ASN A 7 8.57 -10.80 28.91
CA ASN A 7 8.60 -9.64 29.77
C ASN A 7 8.06 -8.44 28.94
N THR A 8 6.92 -7.92 29.31
CA THR A 8 6.22 -6.81 28.60
C THR A 8 7.17 -5.65 28.30
N VAL A 9 8.08 -5.37 29.24
CA VAL A 9 9.11 -4.34 29.08
C VAL A 9 10.04 -4.68 27.90
N ALA A 10 10.48 -5.94 27.76
CA ALA A 10 11.34 -6.35 26.66
C ALA A 10 10.64 -6.24 25.30
N VAL A 11 9.34 -6.55 25.25
CA VAL A 11 8.52 -6.37 24.04
C VAL A 11 8.43 -4.89 23.66
N CYS A 12 8.11 -4.01 24.61
CA CYS A 12 8.03 -2.58 24.37
C CYS A 12 9.38 -1.99 23.91
N LEU A 13 10.49 -2.41 24.51
CA LEU A 13 11.81 -1.95 24.10
C LEU A 13 12.18 -2.39 22.67
N ARG A 14 11.84 -3.61 22.28
CA ARG A 14 12.08 -4.12 20.92
C ARG A 14 11.23 -3.39 19.88
N LEU A 15 9.97 -3.09 20.19
CA LEU A 15 9.10 -2.30 19.33
C LEU A 15 9.63 -0.87 19.18
N LEU A 16 10.05 -0.25 20.29
CA LEU A 16 10.66 1.08 20.26
C LEU A 16 11.93 1.11 19.41
N ALA A 17 12.81 0.10 19.57
CA ALA A 17 14.02 -0.03 18.75
C ALA A 17 13.69 -0.17 17.26
N ALA A 18 12.69 -0.99 16.90
CA ALA A 18 12.25 -1.14 15.52
C ALA A 18 11.72 0.20 14.96
N LEU A 19 10.92 0.93 15.74
CA LEU A 19 10.38 2.24 15.35
C LEU A 19 11.52 3.27 15.14
N LEU A 20 12.51 3.31 16.03
CA LEU A 20 13.68 4.20 15.87
C LEU A 20 14.48 3.86 14.61
N ILE A 21 14.64 2.59 14.28
CA ILE A 21 15.29 2.16 13.03
C ILE A 21 14.50 2.67 11.82
N LEU A 22 13.17 2.54 11.81
CA LEU A 22 12.34 3.02 10.71
C LEU A 22 12.41 4.55 10.56
N ILE A 23 12.40 5.29 11.68
CA ILE A 23 12.59 6.75 11.68
C ILE A 23 13.96 7.11 11.11
N PHE A 24 15.02 6.43 11.54
CA PHE A 24 16.37 6.66 11.02
C PHE A 24 16.44 6.43 9.50
N ILE A 25 15.86 5.33 9.00
CA ILE A 25 15.80 5.02 7.57
C ILE A 25 15.04 6.14 6.84
N HIS A 26 13.93 6.63 7.40
CA HIS A 26 13.15 7.72 6.81
C HIS A 26 13.99 9.01 6.70
N ILE A 27 14.71 9.40 7.74
CA ILE A 27 15.58 10.57 7.75
C ILE A 27 16.68 10.45 6.70
N VAL A 28 17.36 9.29 6.62
CA VAL A 28 18.40 9.04 5.62
C VAL A 28 17.84 9.09 4.21
N ALA A 29 16.70 8.45 3.96
CA ALA A 29 16.04 8.48 2.65
C ALA A 29 15.65 9.92 2.25
N THR A 30 15.11 10.71 3.18
CA THR A 30 14.79 12.13 2.96
C THR A 30 16.05 12.93 2.65
N TYR A 31 17.13 12.73 3.38
CA TYR A 31 18.40 13.39 3.10
C TYR A 31 18.92 13.07 1.69
N ILE A 32 18.90 11.81 1.29
CA ILE A 32 19.28 11.38 -0.06
C ILE A 32 18.34 12.02 -1.12
N ALA A 33 17.04 12.05 -0.86
CA ALA A 33 16.07 12.65 -1.78
C ALA A 33 16.34 14.14 -2.00
N ILE A 34 16.66 14.87 -0.94
CA ILE A 34 16.93 16.32 -1.02
C ILE A 34 18.28 16.60 -1.68
N LYS A 35 19.33 15.90 -1.27
CA LYS A 35 20.71 16.19 -1.71
C LYS A 35 21.06 15.61 -3.08
N GLN A 36 20.45 14.50 -3.46
CA GLN A 36 20.79 13.81 -4.70
C GLN A 36 19.60 13.73 -5.66
N SER A 37 18.72 12.74 -5.47
CA SER A 37 17.52 12.57 -6.27
C SER A 37 16.52 11.65 -5.60
N LEU A 38 15.21 11.82 -5.93
CA LEU A 38 14.16 10.93 -5.46
C LEU A 38 14.41 9.47 -5.90
N LEU A 39 14.89 9.25 -7.13
CA LEU A 39 15.16 7.91 -7.64
C LEU A 39 16.21 7.19 -6.78
N ARG A 40 17.30 7.85 -6.40
CA ARG A 40 18.33 7.26 -5.53
C ARG A 40 17.81 6.97 -4.13
N ALA A 41 16.97 7.85 -3.59
CA ALA A 41 16.29 7.61 -2.32
C ALA A 41 15.38 6.38 -2.38
N LEU A 42 14.67 6.17 -3.47
CA LEU A 42 13.81 4.99 -3.67
C LEU A 42 14.63 3.70 -3.85
N ILE A 43 15.73 3.75 -4.62
CA ILE A 43 16.66 2.61 -4.76
C ILE A 43 17.26 2.21 -3.40
N PHE A 44 17.44 3.15 -2.47
CA PHE A 44 17.87 2.86 -1.11
C PHE A 44 16.70 2.33 -0.25
N LEU A 45 15.57 3.05 -0.23
CA LEU A 45 14.45 2.82 0.69
C LEU A 45 13.71 1.50 0.42
N VAL A 46 13.33 1.26 -0.83
CA VAL A 46 12.45 0.12 -1.18
C VAL A 46 13.14 -1.23 -0.94
N PRO A 47 14.39 -1.48 -1.41
CA PRO A 47 15.08 -2.73 -1.11
C PRO A 47 15.36 -2.92 0.38
N LEU A 48 15.66 -1.84 1.11
CA LEU A 48 15.93 -1.92 2.55
C LEU A 48 14.67 -2.30 3.33
N ILE A 49 13.51 -1.71 3.02
CA ILE A 49 12.23 -2.09 3.63
C ILE A 49 11.89 -3.55 3.29
N PHE A 50 12.09 -3.95 2.04
CA PHE A 50 11.85 -5.32 1.62
C PHE A 50 12.75 -6.31 2.35
N LEU A 51 14.04 -5.99 2.52
CA LEU A 51 14.99 -6.80 3.28
C LEU A 51 14.58 -6.92 4.75
N LEU A 52 14.22 -5.79 5.40
CA LEU A 52 13.72 -5.79 6.77
C LEU A 52 12.46 -6.65 6.92
N ARG A 53 11.57 -6.59 5.93
CA ARG A 53 10.36 -7.41 5.92
C ARG A 53 10.68 -8.90 5.76
N LEU A 54 11.62 -9.27 4.90
CA LEU A 54 12.11 -10.64 4.77
C LEU A 54 12.75 -11.15 6.08
N ILE A 55 13.59 -10.33 6.72
CA ILE A 55 14.19 -10.67 8.00
C ILE A 55 13.09 -10.91 9.04
N SER A 56 12.13 -10.00 9.18
CA SER A 56 11.01 -10.14 10.11
C SER A 56 10.13 -11.36 9.82
N TYR A 57 10.08 -11.82 8.59
CA TYR A 57 9.31 -12.99 8.17
C TYR A 57 9.98 -14.33 8.52
N TYR A 58 11.30 -14.41 8.31
CA TYR A 58 12.06 -15.64 8.55
C TYR A 58 12.58 -15.75 9.97
N TYR A 59 12.91 -14.64 10.62
CA TYR A 59 13.46 -14.58 11.95
C TYR A 59 12.50 -13.88 12.93
N PRO A 60 12.49 -14.28 14.21
CA PRO A 60 11.65 -13.63 15.24
C PRO A 60 12.22 -12.28 15.68
N ILE A 61 12.50 -11.39 14.71
CA ILE A 61 13.07 -10.06 14.92
C ILE A 61 12.13 -9.01 14.32
N PRO A 62 11.73 -7.96 15.05
CA PRO A 62 12.06 -7.62 16.45
C PRO A 62 11.31 -8.46 17.48
N LEU A 63 10.23 -9.13 17.07
CA LEU A 63 9.35 -9.96 17.91
C LEU A 63 8.99 -11.25 17.19
N ASN A 64 8.71 -12.28 17.97
CA ASN A 64 8.06 -13.45 17.44
C ASN A 64 6.56 -13.15 17.23
N PHE A 65 6.23 -12.59 16.07
CA PHE A 65 4.86 -12.20 15.74
C PHE A 65 3.86 -13.37 15.78
N ARG A 66 4.33 -14.60 15.56
CA ARG A 66 3.49 -15.83 15.60
C ARG A 66 2.92 -16.14 16.99
N GLN A 67 3.36 -15.45 18.05
CA GLN A 67 2.79 -15.58 19.40
C GLN A 67 1.48 -14.80 19.58
N PHE A 68 1.17 -13.91 18.66
CA PHE A 68 -0.04 -13.09 18.74
C PHE A 68 -1.13 -13.71 17.87
N GLU A 69 -2.35 -13.78 18.38
CA GLU A 69 -3.52 -14.31 17.67
C GLU A 69 -3.78 -13.60 16.33
N LEU A 70 -3.37 -12.33 16.21
CA LEU A 70 -3.47 -11.54 14.99
C LEU A 70 -2.68 -12.14 13.81
N PHE A 71 -1.66 -12.95 14.11
CA PHE A 71 -0.82 -13.64 13.11
C PHE A 71 -1.22 -15.11 12.93
N ASP A 72 -2.39 -15.51 13.44
CA ASP A 72 -2.93 -16.85 13.21
C ASP A 72 -3.51 -16.92 11.78
N PRO A 73 -3.06 -17.86 10.94
CA PRO A 73 -3.57 -18.04 9.60
C PRO A 73 -5.05 -18.45 9.53
N SER A 74 -5.63 -18.96 10.62
CA SER A 74 -7.03 -19.39 10.67
C SER A 74 -8.02 -18.22 10.54
N VAL A 75 -7.64 -17.02 10.95
CA VAL A 75 -8.50 -15.83 10.94
C VAL A 75 -8.56 -15.18 9.54
N TYR A 76 -7.43 -15.10 8.90
CA TYR A 76 -7.27 -14.59 7.55
C TYR A 76 -6.03 -15.22 6.91
N GLY A 77 -6.19 -15.97 5.86
CA GLY A 77 -5.10 -16.58 5.12
C GLY A 77 -5.47 -16.69 3.65
N SER A 78 -5.13 -15.68 2.85
CA SER A 78 -5.48 -15.66 1.43
C SER A 78 -4.42 -16.33 0.54
N ASN A 79 -3.12 -16.14 0.82
CA ASN A 79 -2.02 -16.61 -0.03
C ASN A 79 -0.73 -16.83 0.77
N MET A 80 0.30 -17.46 0.11
CA MET A 80 1.63 -17.67 0.71
C MET A 80 2.30 -16.38 1.23
N ILE A 81 1.98 -15.22 0.65
CA ILE A 81 2.56 -13.91 1.00
C ILE A 81 1.75 -13.22 2.10
N LEU A 82 0.41 -13.43 2.11
CA LEU A 82 -0.54 -12.84 3.05
C LEU A 82 -1.08 -13.95 3.94
N ARG A 83 -0.25 -14.44 4.85
CA ARG A 83 -0.58 -15.61 5.70
C ARG A 83 -1.49 -15.28 6.87
N SER A 84 -1.53 -14.01 7.27
CA SER A 84 -2.31 -13.59 8.43
C SER A 84 -2.73 -12.13 8.31
N LEU A 85 -3.73 -11.74 9.10
CA LEU A 85 -4.18 -10.36 9.19
C LEU A 85 -3.07 -9.42 9.68
N GLY A 86 -2.23 -9.87 10.62
CA GLY A 86 -1.08 -9.12 11.10
C GLY A 86 -0.02 -8.89 10.02
N ASP A 87 0.23 -9.88 9.16
CA ASP A 87 1.15 -9.72 8.02
C ASP A 87 0.60 -8.71 7.01
N LEU A 88 -0.70 -8.76 6.74
CA LEU A 88 -1.36 -7.81 5.86
C LEU A 88 -1.29 -6.39 6.43
N LEU A 89 -1.51 -6.21 7.74
CA LEU A 89 -1.39 -4.92 8.42
C LEU A 89 0.00 -4.32 8.25
N ILE A 90 1.05 -5.08 8.54
CA ILE A 90 2.43 -4.61 8.40
C ILE A 90 2.71 -4.21 6.94
N ASN A 91 2.31 -5.02 5.98
CA ASN A 91 2.52 -4.75 4.57
C ASN A 91 1.75 -3.50 4.11
N ALA A 92 0.50 -3.31 4.56
CA ALA A 92 -0.31 -2.14 4.25
C ALA A 92 0.29 -0.85 4.82
N ILE A 93 0.79 -0.88 6.07
CA ILE A 93 1.48 0.27 6.70
C ILE A 93 2.76 0.61 5.94
N LEU A 94 3.60 -0.38 5.63
CA LEU A 94 4.86 -0.17 4.90
C LEU A 94 4.61 0.37 3.49
N PHE A 95 3.62 -0.16 2.78
CA PHE A 95 3.21 0.33 1.46
C PHE A 95 2.75 1.79 1.54
N SER A 96 1.83 2.11 2.45
CA SER A 96 1.31 3.47 2.64
C SER A 96 2.42 4.45 3.01
N TRP A 97 3.38 4.02 3.83
CA TRP A 97 4.53 4.83 4.20
C TRP A 97 5.43 5.16 3.00
N VAL A 98 5.76 4.16 2.15
CA VAL A 98 6.55 4.40 0.93
C VAL A 98 5.83 5.35 -0.02
N VAL A 99 4.54 5.15 -0.23
CA VAL A 99 3.74 6.01 -1.12
C VAL A 99 3.65 7.43 -0.57
N LEU A 100 3.43 7.59 0.74
CA LEU A 100 3.40 8.89 1.41
C LEU A 100 4.77 9.60 1.29
N PHE A 101 5.87 8.87 1.43
CA PHE A 101 7.22 9.41 1.23
C PHE A 101 7.40 9.95 -0.19
N ILE A 102 7.00 9.18 -1.22
CA ILE A 102 7.08 9.62 -2.61
C ILE A 102 6.24 10.88 -2.82
N TYR A 103 4.99 10.84 -2.36
CA TYR A 103 4.06 11.97 -2.51
C TYR A 103 4.60 13.25 -1.87
N SER A 104 5.11 13.18 -0.63
CA SER A 104 5.68 14.33 0.07
C SER A 104 6.87 14.93 -0.67
N GLN A 105 7.79 14.09 -1.18
CA GLN A 105 8.95 14.54 -1.93
C GLN A 105 8.59 15.14 -3.29
N LEU A 106 7.57 14.62 -3.97
CA LEU A 106 7.09 15.17 -5.24
C LEU A 106 6.42 16.53 -5.03
N LYS A 107 5.55 16.65 -4.03
CA LYS A 107 4.84 17.89 -3.71
C LYS A 107 5.82 19.02 -3.35
N GLU A 108 6.88 18.73 -2.60
CA GLU A 108 7.91 19.70 -2.24
C GLU A 108 8.75 20.15 -3.45
N LYS A 109 8.89 19.29 -4.47
CA LYS A 109 9.69 19.54 -5.68
C LYS A 109 8.87 19.93 -6.91
N GLU A 110 7.58 20.23 -6.76
CA GLU A 110 6.64 20.50 -7.87
C GLU A 110 7.17 21.51 -8.90
N SER A 111 7.93 22.49 -8.46
CA SER A 111 8.59 23.47 -9.34
C SER A 111 9.83 22.95 -10.10
N ARG A 112 10.34 21.76 -9.80
CA ARG A 112 11.61 21.22 -10.31
C ARG A 112 11.48 19.95 -11.13
N ILE A 113 10.27 19.42 -11.33
CA ILE A 113 10.08 18.24 -12.17
C ILE A 113 10.19 18.65 -13.64
N LYS A 114 11.44 18.84 -14.10
CA LYS A 114 11.73 18.79 -15.52
C LYS A 114 11.66 17.32 -15.93
N ILE A 115 10.44 16.89 -16.28
CA ILE A 115 10.23 15.55 -16.77
C ILE A 115 11.03 15.39 -18.07
N ALA A 116 11.66 14.22 -18.17
CA ALA A 116 12.46 13.74 -19.27
C ALA A 116 11.90 14.11 -20.65
N LYS A 117 12.81 14.16 -21.60
CA LYS A 117 12.59 14.48 -23.01
C LYS A 117 11.20 14.09 -23.51
N LYS A 118 10.55 15.02 -24.19
CA LYS A 118 9.23 14.91 -24.83
C LYS A 118 9.04 13.63 -25.69
N GLU A 119 10.13 12.99 -26.05
CA GLU A 119 10.18 11.74 -26.81
C GLU A 119 9.58 10.53 -26.08
N TYR A 120 9.71 10.45 -24.75
CA TYR A 120 9.23 9.29 -23.94
C TYR A 120 7.83 9.47 -23.35
N LYS A 121 7.12 10.55 -23.70
CA LYS A 121 5.80 10.86 -23.12
C LYS A 121 4.78 9.74 -23.27
N TRP A 122 4.75 9.06 -24.40
CA TRP A 122 3.82 7.97 -24.67
C TRP A 122 4.16 6.70 -23.85
N VAL A 123 5.45 6.41 -23.72
CA VAL A 123 5.90 5.27 -22.89
C VAL A 123 5.55 5.50 -21.42
N ILE A 124 5.75 6.73 -20.93
CA ILE A 124 5.38 7.12 -19.56
C ILE A 124 3.86 7.00 -19.38
N LEU A 125 3.07 7.47 -20.34
CA LEU A 125 1.62 7.36 -20.29
C LEU A 125 1.16 5.91 -20.18
N VAL A 126 1.66 5.01 -21.03
CA VAL A 126 1.32 3.59 -21.00
C VAL A 126 1.72 2.97 -19.66
N PHE A 127 2.93 3.26 -19.18
CA PHE A 127 3.40 2.77 -17.89
C PHE A 127 2.50 3.22 -16.73
N VAL A 128 2.11 4.49 -16.71
CA VAL A 128 1.21 5.03 -15.68
C VAL A 128 -0.18 4.43 -15.78
N CYS A 129 -0.73 4.24 -17.00
CA CYS A 129 -2.00 3.54 -17.20
C CYS A 129 -1.96 2.11 -16.62
N VAL A 130 -0.95 1.33 -17.01
CA VAL A 130 -0.80 -0.05 -16.54
C VAL A 130 -0.64 -0.10 -15.03
N THR A 131 0.15 0.82 -14.45
CA THR A 131 0.34 0.89 -12.99
C THR A 131 -0.95 1.24 -12.27
N LEU A 132 -1.75 2.19 -12.79
CA LEU A 132 -3.04 2.54 -12.19
C LEU A 132 -4.02 1.38 -12.25
N LEU A 133 -4.13 0.71 -13.40
CA LEU A 133 -4.99 -0.46 -13.57
C LEU A 133 -4.60 -1.59 -12.61
N ALA A 134 -3.31 -1.91 -12.56
CA ALA A 134 -2.80 -2.95 -11.66
C ALA A 134 -3.05 -2.59 -10.19
N ALA A 135 -2.79 -1.35 -9.79
CA ALA A 135 -3.03 -0.90 -8.41
C ALA A 135 -4.51 -0.95 -8.03
N THR A 136 -5.42 -0.53 -8.93
CA THR A 136 -6.86 -0.60 -8.71
C THR A 136 -7.31 -2.05 -8.54
N PHE A 137 -6.87 -2.92 -9.44
CA PHE A 137 -7.21 -4.34 -9.38
C PHE A 137 -6.69 -5.00 -8.09
N MET A 138 -5.43 -4.74 -7.72
CA MET A 138 -4.86 -5.27 -6.48
C MET A 138 -5.58 -4.76 -5.23
N ALA A 139 -5.89 -3.46 -5.17
CA ALA A 139 -6.64 -2.87 -4.05
C ALA A 139 -8.03 -3.51 -3.93
N ALA A 140 -8.76 -3.64 -5.05
CA ALA A 140 -10.07 -4.27 -5.08
C ALA A 140 -10.02 -5.74 -4.61
N GLN A 141 -9.03 -6.51 -5.07
CA GLN A 141 -8.86 -7.91 -4.67
C GLN A 141 -8.55 -8.06 -3.18
N ILE A 142 -7.68 -7.22 -2.61
CA ILE A 142 -7.37 -7.26 -1.18
C ILE A 142 -8.60 -6.90 -0.35
N ILE A 143 -9.32 -5.85 -0.72
CA ILE A 143 -10.55 -5.42 -0.01
C ILE A 143 -11.60 -6.54 -0.09
N ARG A 144 -11.82 -7.13 -1.27
CA ARG A 144 -12.76 -8.23 -1.45
C ARG A 144 -12.38 -9.44 -0.60
N SER A 145 -11.11 -9.87 -0.63
CA SER A 145 -10.67 -11.02 0.17
C SER A 145 -10.82 -10.78 1.66
N MET A 146 -10.65 -9.55 2.12
CA MET A 146 -10.88 -9.20 3.53
C MET A 146 -12.36 -9.25 3.92
N VAL A 147 -13.25 -8.82 3.03
CA VAL A 147 -14.69 -8.72 3.34
C VAL A 147 -15.39 -10.06 3.10
N ALA A 148 -15.08 -10.76 2.00
CA ALA A 148 -15.77 -11.97 1.59
C ALA A 148 -15.18 -13.26 2.15
N ASP A 149 -13.82 -13.33 2.22
CA ASP A 149 -13.11 -14.58 2.53
C ASP A 149 -12.63 -14.65 3.99
N SER A 150 -12.74 -13.54 4.75
CA SER A 150 -12.32 -13.53 6.14
C SER A 150 -13.45 -13.89 7.10
N GLN A 151 -13.08 -14.48 8.23
CA GLN A 151 -13.99 -14.71 9.36
C GLN A 151 -14.19 -13.43 10.21
N ILE A 152 -13.76 -12.28 9.69
CA ILE A 152 -13.80 -11.01 10.40
C ILE A 152 -15.18 -10.39 10.23
N SER A 153 -15.86 -10.10 11.34
CA SER A 153 -17.11 -9.36 11.30
C SER A 153 -16.85 -7.89 11.01
N PHE A 154 -17.33 -7.40 9.87
CA PHE A 154 -17.35 -5.98 9.50
C PHE A 154 -18.73 -5.34 9.78
N ASP A 155 -19.52 -5.95 10.65
CA ASP A 155 -20.84 -5.41 11.02
C ASP A 155 -20.67 -4.16 11.91
N VAL A 156 -20.83 -3.00 11.29
CA VAL A 156 -20.73 -1.68 11.95
C VAL A 156 -21.98 -1.35 12.76
N ILE A 157 -23.11 -2.01 12.47
CA ILE A 157 -24.39 -1.74 13.13
C ILE A 157 -24.33 -2.23 14.59
N ASN A 158 -23.67 -3.35 14.83
CA ASN A 158 -23.47 -3.92 16.15
C ASN A 158 -22.06 -3.60 16.69
N PHE A 159 -21.83 -2.35 17.11
CA PHE A 159 -20.53 -1.89 17.63
C PHE A 159 -19.98 -2.78 18.75
N PHE A 160 -20.85 -3.39 19.55
CA PHE A 160 -20.46 -4.30 20.64
C PHE A 160 -19.93 -5.66 20.16
N THR A 161 -20.08 -6.01 18.90
CA THR A 161 -19.54 -7.25 18.31
C THR A 161 -18.16 -7.04 17.67
N LEU A 162 -17.66 -5.80 17.64
CA LEU A 162 -16.35 -5.48 17.10
C LEU A 162 -15.27 -6.09 18.00
N ASN A 163 -14.56 -7.05 17.48
CA ASN A 163 -13.40 -7.65 18.12
C ASN A 163 -12.09 -6.99 17.62
N MET A 164 -10.97 -7.38 18.22
CA MET A 164 -9.66 -6.85 17.83
C MET A 164 -9.33 -7.09 16.34
N TYR A 165 -9.85 -8.16 15.74
CA TYR A 165 -9.66 -8.46 14.31
C TYR A 165 -10.42 -7.48 13.42
N SER A 166 -11.65 -7.11 13.80
CA SER A 166 -12.45 -6.12 13.07
C SER A 166 -11.78 -4.76 13.05
N VAL A 167 -11.29 -4.29 14.22
CA VAL A 167 -10.56 -3.02 14.34
C VAL A 167 -9.30 -3.04 13.46
N THR A 168 -8.53 -4.12 13.53
CA THR A 168 -7.34 -4.29 12.70
C THR A 168 -7.68 -4.31 11.22
N GLY A 169 -8.75 -5.00 10.83
CA GLY A 169 -9.26 -5.02 9.46
C GLY A 169 -9.60 -3.63 8.94
N PHE A 170 -10.30 -2.81 9.73
CA PHE A 170 -10.58 -1.41 9.36
C PHE A 170 -9.31 -0.58 9.20
N ILE A 171 -8.31 -0.75 10.08
CA ILE A 171 -7.02 -0.05 9.94
C ILE A 171 -6.33 -0.45 8.63
N VAL A 172 -6.33 -1.73 8.28
CA VAL A 172 -5.78 -2.22 7.01
C VAL A 172 -6.49 -1.58 5.82
N LEU A 173 -7.84 -1.58 5.82
CA LEU A 173 -8.63 -0.95 4.77
C LEU A 173 -8.32 0.54 4.63
N CYS A 174 -8.21 1.27 5.73
CA CYS A 174 -7.81 2.68 5.73
C CYS A 174 -6.41 2.87 5.14
N CYS A 175 -5.43 2.06 5.53
CA CYS A 175 -4.08 2.14 4.99
C CYS A 175 -4.06 1.89 3.47
N ILE A 176 -4.79 0.88 2.99
CA ILE A 176 -4.89 0.56 1.56
C ILE A 176 -5.56 1.71 0.80
N ALA A 177 -6.66 2.25 1.32
CA ALA A 177 -7.38 3.35 0.69
C ALA A 177 -6.50 4.62 0.58
N ILE A 178 -5.82 5.00 1.67
CA ILE A 178 -4.89 6.14 1.68
C ILE A 178 -3.72 5.89 0.72
N GLY A 179 -3.10 4.71 0.78
CA GLY A 179 -2.00 4.34 -0.10
C GLY A 179 -2.39 4.38 -1.57
N TYR A 180 -3.54 3.81 -1.92
CA TYR A 180 -4.07 3.83 -3.28
C TYR A 180 -4.39 5.26 -3.75
N PHE A 181 -5.05 6.08 -2.93
CA PHE A 181 -5.35 7.48 -3.24
C PHE A 181 -4.07 8.27 -3.52
N LEU A 182 -3.08 8.20 -2.62
CA LEU A 182 -1.81 8.90 -2.79
C LEU A 182 -1.03 8.41 -4.02
N LEU A 183 -1.03 7.10 -4.29
CA LEU A 183 -0.42 6.54 -5.49
C LEU A 183 -1.05 7.11 -6.75
N SER A 184 -2.37 7.20 -6.80
CA SER A 184 -3.09 7.77 -7.92
C SER A 184 -2.76 9.26 -8.12
N GLN A 185 -2.67 10.03 -7.03
CA GLN A 185 -2.21 11.42 -7.09
C GLN A 185 -0.78 11.53 -7.65
N ILE A 186 0.13 10.66 -7.23
CA ILE A 186 1.51 10.61 -7.77
C ILE A 186 1.48 10.36 -9.29
N LEU A 187 0.68 9.40 -9.73
CA LEU A 187 0.57 9.04 -11.15
C LEU A 187 0.00 10.22 -11.97
N LEU A 188 -0.99 10.92 -11.44
CA LEU A 188 -1.54 12.13 -12.06
C LEU A 188 -0.51 13.28 -12.12
N PHE A 189 0.27 13.49 -11.04
CA PHE A 189 1.36 14.46 -11.04
C PHE A 189 2.41 14.21 -12.13
N ILE A 190 2.67 12.94 -12.44
CA ILE A 190 3.61 12.58 -13.52
C ILE A 190 3.04 12.91 -14.91
N ILE A 191 1.72 12.76 -15.10
CA ILE A 191 1.09 12.98 -16.41
C ILE A 191 0.80 14.46 -16.69
N GLN A 192 0.38 15.23 -15.70
CA GLN A 192 -0.05 16.62 -15.87
C GLN A 192 0.91 17.49 -16.70
N PRO A 193 2.24 17.49 -16.48
CA PRO A 193 3.16 18.31 -17.25
C PRO A 193 3.45 17.77 -18.67
N LEU A 194 3.07 16.53 -18.97
CA LEU A 194 3.33 15.88 -20.25
C LEU A 194 2.20 16.09 -21.26
N PHE A 195 0.97 16.27 -20.77
CA PHE A 195 -0.23 16.35 -21.59
C PHE A 195 -1.10 17.55 -21.20
N PRO A 196 -1.82 18.15 -22.17
CA PRO A 196 -2.76 19.22 -21.88
C PRO A 196 -3.93 18.70 -21.02
N ARG A 197 -4.55 19.59 -20.24
CA ARG A 197 -5.61 19.25 -19.27
C ARG A 197 -6.75 18.39 -19.85
N ASN A 198 -7.11 18.61 -21.10
CA ASN A 198 -8.15 17.81 -21.77
C ASN A 198 -7.75 16.34 -21.98
N PHE A 199 -6.45 16.05 -22.02
CA PHE A 199 -5.93 14.69 -22.18
C PHE A 199 -6.02 13.87 -20.90
N THR A 200 -6.05 14.51 -19.73
CA THR A 200 -6.21 13.83 -18.45
C THR A 200 -7.57 13.14 -18.36
N GLY A 201 -8.63 13.80 -18.88
CA GLY A 201 -9.96 13.18 -18.98
C GLY A 201 -9.98 11.96 -19.89
N LEU A 202 -9.34 12.05 -21.07
CA LEU A 202 -9.22 10.91 -21.98
C LEU A 202 -8.47 9.73 -21.32
N TYR A 203 -7.39 10.01 -20.59
CA TYR A 203 -6.64 9.02 -19.84
C TYR A 203 -7.52 8.27 -18.83
N LEU A 204 -8.34 8.99 -18.06
CA LEU A 204 -9.26 8.39 -17.10
C LEU A 204 -10.31 7.51 -17.79
N ILE A 205 -10.85 7.95 -18.92
CA ILE A 205 -11.81 7.16 -19.71
C ILE A 205 -11.16 5.87 -20.21
N VAL A 206 -9.93 5.92 -20.72
CA VAL A 206 -9.20 4.73 -21.17
C VAL A 206 -8.89 3.78 -20.00
N ALA A 207 -8.53 4.33 -18.83
CA ALA A 207 -8.32 3.54 -17.63
C ALA A 207 -9.61 2.82 -17.18
N ILE A 208 -10.74 3.51 -17.16
CA ILE A 208 -12.05 2.93 -16.84
C ILE A 208 -12.42 1.82 -17.84
N ALA A 209 -12.29 2.09 -19.14
CA ALA A 209 -12.56 1.09 -20.17
C ALA A 209 -11.65 -0.15 -20.03
N GLY A 210 -10.37 0.06 -19.70
CA GLY A 210 -9.42 -1.03 -19.43
C GLY A 210 -9.80 -1.85 -18.21
N LEU A 211 -10.28 -1.24 -17.13
CA LEU A 211 -10.77 -1.95 -15.96
C LEU A 211 -12.01 -2.79 -16.25
N ILE A 212 -12.96 -2.22 -16.98
CA ILE A 212 -14.18 -2.95 -17.40
C ILE A 212 -13.78 -4.16 -18.24
N PHE A 213 -12.89 -3.98 -19.21
CA PHE A 213 -12.42 -5.07 -20.07
C PHE A 213 -11.71 -6.17 -19.27
N LEU A 214 -10.81 -5.80 -18.35
CA LEU A 214 -10.12 -6.75 -17.48
C LEU A 214 -11.08 -7.51 -16.55
N SER A 215 -12.07 -6.81 -16.00
CA SER A 215 -13.07 -7.41 -15.13
C SER A 215 -13.89 -8.49 -15.86
N PHE A 216 -14.27 -8.26 -17.11
CA PHE A 216 -14.94 -9.27 -17.94
C PHE A 216 -14.04 -10.47 -18.28
N GLN A 217 -12.77 -10.24 -18.60
CA GLN A 217 -11.83 -11.32 -18.94
C GLN A 217 -11.49 -12.23 -17.76
N LEU A 218 -11.43 -11.68 -16.56
CA LEU A 218 -11.05 -12.41 -15.35
C LEU A 218 -12.23 -13.03 -14.61
N ASN A 219 -13.45 -13.00 -15.19
CA ASN A 219 -14.68 -13.49 -14.55
C ASN A 219 -14.89 -12.97 -13.11
N VAL A 220 -14.42 -11.76 -12.85
CA VAL A 220 -14.62 -11.10 -11.55
C VAL A 220 -16.06 -10.60 -11.52
N ALA A 221 -16.90 -11.24 -10.71
CA ALA A 221 -18.36 -11.11 -10.73
C ALA A 221 -18.90 -9.69 -10.43
N ASP A 222 -18.08 -8.74 -9.97
CA ASP A 222 -18.52 -7.40 -9.56
C ASP A 222 -17.66 -6.28 -10.15
N ALA A 223 -17.75 -6.09 -11.47
CA ALA A 223 -17.17 -4.94 -12.15
C ALA A 223 -17.62 -3.58 -11.53
N GLY A 224 -18.78 -3.54 -10.88
CA GLY A 224 -19.32 -2.36 -10.22
C GLY A 224 -18.46 -1.83 -9.08
N PHE A 225 -17.79 -2.72 -8.34
CA PHE A 225 -16.94 -2.33 -7.20
C PHE A 225 -15.63 -1.66 -7.65
N GLU A 226 -15.04 -2.15 -8.71
CA GLU A 226 -13.79 -1.60 -9.28
C GLU A 226 -14.04 -0.22 -9.91
N ILE A 227 -15.19 -0.06 -10.57
CA ILE A 227 -15.63 1.23 -11.13
C ILE A 227 -15.88 2.24 -9.99
N LEU A 228 -16.46 1.81 -8.87
CA LEU A 228 -16.69 2.65 -7.70
C LEU A 228 -15.39 3.17 -7.10
N ILE A 229 -14.37 2.33 -6.95
CA ILE A 229 -13.04 2.73 -6.45
C ILE A 229 -12.41 3.77 -7.39
N LEU A 230 -12.52 3.56 -8.70
CA LEU A 230 -11.97 4.48 -9.68
C LEU A 230 -12.79 5.77 -9.77
N GLY A 231 -14.11 5.69 -9.62
CA GLY A 231 -15.02 6.84 -9.58
C GLY A 231 -14.76 7.74 -8.36
N TRP A 232 -14.41 7.15 -7.21
CA TRP A 232 -14.03 7.88 -6.01
C TRP A 232 -12.75 8.70 -6.18
N LEU A 233 -11.87 8.29 -7.08
CA LEU A 233 -10.65 9.04 -7.45
C LEU A 233 -10.92 10.29 -8.30
N ILE A 234 -12.04 10.34 -8.99
CA ILE A 234 -12.40 11.43 -9.93
C ILE A 234 -13.07 12.57 -9.18
N MET A 235 -13.66 12.31 -8.02
CA MET A 235 -14.24 13.32 -7.12
C MET A 235 -13.18 14.02 -6.28
#